data_24dda63b5e4fe78ceec11a9d411026b9
#
_entry.id   24dda63b5e4fe78ceec11a9d411026b9
#
_cell.length_a   1.000
_cell.length_b   1.000
_cell.length_c   1.000
_cell.angle_alpha   90.00
_cell.angle_beta   90.00
_cell.angle_gamma   90.00
#
_symmetry.space_group_name_H-M   'P 1'
#
loop_
_entity.id
_entity.type
_entity.pdbx_description
1 polymer ?
#
loop_
_entity_poly.entity_id
_entity_poly.type
_entity_poly.pdbx_seq_one_letter_code
_entity_poly.pdbx_strand_id
1 'polypeptide(L)'
;MKKSILLLSLLFSVTSPVVAGQDVDIVANIKNNTCQSGISNNGNIDLGVVGVGDFTGNISAENYHPGGKEFTITVQDCTLQGTGNVLNQLHINFRALSGVMATGSSQIFANEDNAGAKNVGVVIFSIQDPANTFNVLSATGSSRSVYPVMSSALNNSSWKFSTRMQKIDPALNVTSGPLISHVLVDIYYE
;
A
#
# COMPACT_ATOMS: atom_id res chain seq x y z
N MET A 1 -22.47 -13.07 -69.94
CA MET A 1 -21.97 -11.93 -69.16
C MET A 1 -22.38 -12.16 -67.67
N LYS A 2 -21.50 -12.72 -66.87
CA LYS A 2 -21.75 -13.00 -65.42
C LYS A 2 -20.96 -11.98 -64.58
N LYS A 3 -21.67 -11.11 -63.86
CA LYS A 3 -21.08 -10.14 -62.93
C LYS A 3 -20.89 -10.80 -61.55
N SER A 4 -19.65 -11.06 -61.19
CA SER A 4 -19.30 -11.46 -59.80
C SER A 4 -19.20 -10.21 -58.90
N ILE A 5 -20.05 -10.16 -57.88
CA ILE A 5 -19.98 -9.15 -56.82
C ILE A 5 -19.13 -9.73 -55.71
N LEU A 6 -17.96 -9.14 -55.49
CA LEU A 6 -17.06 -9.46 -54.38
C LEU A 6 -17.53 -8.70 -53.14
N LEU A 7 -18.09 -9.42 -52.17
CA LEU A 7 -18.44 -8.85 -50.84
C LEU A 7 -17.19 -8.81 -49.99
N LEU A 8 -16.66 -7.61 -49.76
CA LEU A 8 -15.54 -7.34 -48.82
C LEU A 8 -16.13 -7.16 -47.42
N SER A 9 -16.10 -8.22 -46.62
CA SER A 9 -16.49 -8.14 -45.19
C SER A 9 -15.39 -7.49 -44.36
N LEU A 10 -15.63 -6.25 -43.94
CA LEU A 10 -14.77 -5.51 -43.01
C LEU A 10 -14.99 -6.07 -41.60
N LEU A 11 -14.04 -6.85 -41.10
CA LEU A 11 -13.99 -7.26 -39.67
C LEU A 11 -13.55 -6.07 -38.81
N PHE A 12 -14.50 -5.42 -38.14
CA PHE A 12 -14.20 -4.49 -37.08
C PHE A 12 -13.78 -5.27 -35.82
N SER A 13 -12.48 -5.32 -35.55
CA SER A 13 -11.96 -5.80 -34.28
C SER A 13 -12.24 -4.74 -33.20
N VAL A 14 -13.23 -5.00 -32.37
CA VAL A 14 -13.50 -4.19 -31.19
C VAL A 14 -12.49 -4.57 -30.15
N THR A 15 -11.42 -3.78 -30.01
CA THR A 15 -10.49 -3.89 -28.88
C THR A 15 -11.15 -3.22 -27.67
N SER A 16 -11.70 -4.04 -26.75
CA SER A 16 -12.16 -3.55 -25.47
C SER A 16 -10.93 -3.13 -24.65
N PRO A 17 -10.92 -1.93 -24.03
CA PRO A 17 -9.88 -1.57 -23.10
C PRO A 17 -9.96 -2.52 -21.90
N VAL A 18 -8.90 -3.27 -21.65
CA VAL A 18 -8.75 -4.03 -20.41
C VAL A 18 -8.46 -3.01 -19.32
N VAL A 19 -9.45 -2.74 -18.49
CA VAL A 19 -9.26 -1.96 -17.25
C VAL A 19 -8.58 -2.90 -16.26
N ALA A 20 -7.28 -2.71 -16.04
CA ALA A 20 -6.55 -3.41 -14.99
C ALA A 20 -6.93 -2.78 -13.65
N GLY A 21 -7.64 -3.51 -12.82
CA GLY A 21 -7.84 -3.16 -11.42
C GLY A 21 -6.49 -3.23 -10.69
N GLN A 22 -6.28 -2.35 -9.73
CA GLN A 22 -5.05 -2.28 -8.94
C GLN A 22 -5.43 -2.34 -7.47
N ASP A 23 -5.12 -3.47 -6.84
CA ASP A 23 -5.46 -3.73 -5.44
C ASP A 23 -4.21 -3.85 -4.57
N VAL A 24 -4.31 -3.32 -3.36
CA VAL A 24 -3.36 -3.59 -2.28
C VAL A 24 -4.11 -4.32 -1.17
N ASP A 25 -3.76 -5.57 -0.92
CA ASP A 25 -4.26 -6.30 0.23
C ASP A 25 -3.35 -6.09 1.42
N ILE A 26 -3.92 -5.59 2.52
CA ILE A 26 -3.22 -5.43 3.79
C ILE A 26 -3.78 -6.46 4.77
N VAL A 27 -2.93 -7.41 5.15
CA VAL A 27 -3.25 -8.43 6.14
C VAL A 27 -2.64 -8.05 7.48
N ALA A 28 -3.44 -8.02 8.55
CA ALA A 28 -2.97 -7.74 9.90
C ALA A 28 -2.78 -9.04 10.70
N ASN A 29 -1.67 -9.13 11.44
CA ASN A 29 -1.42 -10.20 12.40
C ASN A 29 -1.00 -9.58 13.74
N ILE A 30 -1.57 -10.08 14.85
CA ILE A 30 -1.30 -9.59 16.20
C ILE A 30 -0.39 -10.58 16.91
N LYS A 31 0.76 -10.10 17.40
CA LYS A 31 1.69 -10.88 18.23
C LYS A 31 1.71 -10.38 19.67
N ASN A 32 1.53 -11.32 20.59
CA ASN A 32 1.83 -11.27 22.03
C ASN A 32 1.08 -10.29 22.94
N ASN A 33 0.31 -9.34 22.46
CA ASN A 33 -0.53 -8.52 23.30
C ASN A 33 -1.94 -8.52 22.75
N THR A 34 -2.88 -8.69 23.63
CA THR A 34 -4.28 -9.00 23.35
C THR A 34 -5.07 -7.77 22.90
N CYS A 35 -4.64 -7.08 21.85
CA CYS A 35 -5.49 -6.13 21.15
C CYS A 35 -6.10 -6.79 19.91
N GLN A 36 -7.31 -6.41 19.57
CA GLN A 36 -7.88 -6.64 18.26
C GLN A 36 -7.53 -5.44 17.37
N SER A 37 -7.35 -5.68 16.09
CA SER A 37 -7.17 -4.61 15.12
C SER A 37 -8.08 -4.78 13.92
N GLY A 38 -8.49 -3.67 13.36
CA GLY A 38 -9.23 -3.61 12.11
C GLY A 38 -8.53 -2.70 11.13
N ILE A 39 -8.60 -3.03 9.85
CA ILE A 39 -8.14 -2.15 8.77
C ILE A 39 -9.38 -1.75 7.97
N SER A 40 -9.48 -0.47 7.61
CA SER A 40 -10.59 0.03 6.80
C SER A 40 -10.73 -0.79 5.51
N ASN A 41 -11.95 -0.96 5.01
CA ASN A 41 -12.29 -1.77 3.84
C ASN A 41 -11.79 -3.23 3.92
N ASN A 42 -11.73 -3.80 5.12
CA ASN A 42 -11.21 -5.16 5.37
C ASN A 42 -9.79 -5.38 4.83
N GLY A 43 -8.98 -4.32 4.80
CA GLY A 43 -7.60 -4.36 4.30
C GLY A 43 -7.47 -4.26 2.78
N ASN A 44 -8.55 -4.20 2.03
CA ASN A 44 -8.50 -4.00 0.58
C ASN A 44 -8.46 -2.49 0.26
N ILE A 45 -7.34 -2.04 -0.32
CA ILE A 45 -7.14 -0.63 -0.69
C ILE A 45 -6.99 -0.53 -2.20
N ASP A 46 -8.07 -0.12 -2.86
CA ASP A 46 -8.07 0.15 -4.30
C ASP A 46 -7.32 1.47 -4.59
N LEU A 47 -6.17 1.37 -5.25
CA LEU A 47 -5.37 2.52 -5.69
C LEU A 47 -5.92 3.19 -6.96
N GLY A 48 -6.89 2.58 -7.61
CA GLY A 48 -7.48 3.07 -8.84
C GLY A 48 -6.56 2.89 -10.06
N VAL A 49 -6.80 3.68 -11.09
CA VAL A 49 -6.02 3.65 -12.34
C VAL A 49 -5.17 4.90 -12.43
N VAL A 50 -3.87 4.72 -12.65
CA VAL A 50 -2.89 5.79 -12.83
C VAL A 50 -2.25 5.65 -14.20
N GLY A 51 -2.18 6.74 -14.96
CA GLY A 51 -1.52 6.76 -16.27
C GLY A 51 0.00 6.58 -16.13
N VAL A 52 0.62 5.84 -17.04
CA VAL A 52 2.09 5.70 -17.04
C VAL A 52 2.80 7.06 -17.17
N GLY A 53 2.15 8.04 -17.79
CA GLY A 53 2.63 9.41 -17.91
C GLY A 53 2.62 10.19 -16.61
N ASP A 54 1.86 9.76 -15.61
CA ASP A 54 1.76 10.43 -14.30
C ASP A 54 2.96 10.12 -13.40
N PHE A 55 3.76 9.10 -13.76
CA PHE A 55 5.02 8.79 -13.09
C PHE A 55 6.17 9.70 -13.55
N THR A 56 5.85 10.97 -13.84
CA THR A 56 6.83 12.00 -14.18
C THR A 56 7.36 12.65 -12.91
N GLY A 57 8.67 12.89 -12.87
CA GLY A 57 9.31 13.54 -11.75
C GLY A 57 10.00 12.55 -10.78
N ASN A 58 10.85 13.11 -9.95
CA ASN A 58 11.67 12.36 -8.99
C ASN A 58 11.01 12.34 -7.61
N ILE A 59 9.76 11.86 -7.54
CA ILE A 59 9.09 11.66 -6.25
C ILE A 59 9.77 10.47 -5.59
N SER A 60 10.46 10.71 -4.47
CA SER A 60 11.16 9.65 -3.76
C SER A 60 10.21 8.82 -2.91
N ALA A 61 10.60 7.58 -2.63
CA ALA A 61 9.87 6.71 -1.70
C ALA A 61 9.93 7.20 -0.24
N GLU A 62 10.92 8.02 0.11
CA GLU A 62 11.08 8.57 1.46
C GLU A 62 10.10 9.71 1.77
N ASN A 63 9.74 10.51 0.76
CA ASN A 63 8.96 11.72 0.96
C ASN A 63 7.47 11.48 0.69
N TYR A 64 6.64 11.89 1.64
CA TYR A 64 5.20 11.92 1.44
C TYR A 64 4.83 12.86 0.29
N HIS A 65 3.89 12.42 -0.52
CA HIS A 65 3.28 13.22 -1.57
C HIS A 65 1.77 12.98 -1.55
N PRO A 66 0.94 14.02 -1.57
CA PRO A 66 -0.51 13.88 -1.58
C PRO A 66 -1.01 13.20 -2.86
N GLY A 67 -2.23 12.67 -2.82
CA GLY A 67 -2.88 12.00 -3.96
C GLY A 67 -2.94 10.49 -3.86
N GLY A 68 -2.39 9.90 -2.79
CA GLY A 68 -2.58 8.48 -2.46
C GLY A 68 -3.98 8.19 -1.91
N LYS A 69 -4.24 6.94 -1.59
CA LYS A 69 -5.43 6.48 -0.87
C LYS A 69 -5.16 6.43 0.62
N GLU A 70 -6.05 7.04 1.39
CA GLU A 70 -5.96 6.99 2.84
C GLU A 70 -6.68 5.76 3.37
N PHE A 71 -6.12 5.17 4.42
CA PHE A 71 -6.73 4.09 5.16
C PHE A 71 -6.43 4.23 6.66
N THR A 72 -7.19 3.52 7.46
CA THR A 72 -7.11 3.61 8.91
C THR A 72 -6.94 2.23 9.51
N ILE A 73 -6.06 2.14 10.50
CA ILE A 73 -5.90 0.98 11.36
C ILE A 73 -6.51 1.34 12.72
N THR A 74 -7.48 0.55 13.18
CA THR A 74 -8.07 0.69 14.52
C THR A 74 -7.49 -0.36 15.44
N VAL A 75 -7.23 0.03 16.68
CA VAL A 75 -6.75 -0.86 17.76
C VAL A 75 -7.78 -0.84 18.87
N GLN A 76 -8.27 -2.01 19.27
CA GLN A 76 -9.35 -2.14 20.26
C GLN A 76 -9.18 -3.41 21.08
N ASP A 77 -9.94 -3.51 22.17
CA ASP A 77 -9.98 -4.68 23.06
C ASP A 77 -8.58 -5.11 23.56
N CYS A 78 -7.74 -4.14 23.86
CA CYS A 78 -6.40 -4.40 24.41
C CYS A 78 -6.51 -4.86 25.85
N THR A 79 -5.89 -5.99 26.19
CA THR A 79 -5.72 -6.42 27.59
C THR A 79 -4.50 -5.76 28.18
N LEU A 80 -4.69 -4.61 28.78
CA LEU A 80 -3.60 -3.86 29.41
C LEU A 80 -3.17 -4.54 30.71
N GLN A 81 -1.87 -4.79 30.87
CA GLN A 81 -1.29 -5.30 32.11
C GLN A 81 -1.09 -4.13 33.08
N GLY A 82 -1.70 -4.21 34.26
CA GLY A 82 -1.49 -3.27 35.35
C GLY A 82 -2.59 -2.21 35.53
N THR A 83 -2.63 -1.63 36.73
CA THR A 83 -3.54 -0.55 37.11
C THR A 83 -2.80 0.78 36.98
N GLY A 84 -3.21 1.63 36.05
CA GLY A 84 -2.65 2.96 35.89
C GLY A 84 -2.59 3.39 34.42
N ASN A 85 -2.41 4.70 34.23
CA ASN A 85 -2.24 5.28 32.91
C ASN A 85 -0.74 5.37 32.61
N VAL A 86 -0.19 4.34 31.96
CA VAL A 86 1.23 4.20 31.63
C VAL A 86 1.44 4.58 30.17
N LEU A 87 2.56 5.23 29.87
CA LEU A 87 3.00 5.49 28.51
C LEU A 87 3.57 4.20 27.92
N ASN A 88 3.02 3.79 26.79
CA ASN A 88 3.47 2.63 26.02
C ASN A 88 3.98 3.10 24.66
N GLN A 89 4.69 2.21 23.99
CA GLN A 89 5.05 2.35 22.57
C GLN A 89 4.15 1.40 21.76
N LEU A 90 3.29 1.96 20.93
CA LEU A 90 2.51 1.18 19.99
C LEU A 90 3.30 1.02 18.70
N HIS A 91 3.57 -0.21 18.32
CA HIS A 91 4.25 -0.60 17.11
C HIS A 91 3.20 -1.06 16.08
N ILE A 92 3.20 -0.45 14.90
CA ILE A 92 2.42 -0.86 13.74
C ILE A 92 3.41 -1.19 12.63
N ASN A 93 3.87 -2.42 12.59
CA ASN A 93 4.93 -2.85 11.69
C ASN A 93 4.38 -3.33 10.35
N PHE A 94 4.93 -2.81 9.27
CA PHE A 94 4.59 -3.18 7.90
C PHE A 94 5.71 -4.01 7.29
N ARG A 95 5.34 -5.10 6.61
CA ARG A 95 6.28 -5.93 5.84
C ARG A 95 5.59 -6.58 4.65
N ALA A 96 6.33 -6.86 3.59
CA ALA A 96 5.79 -7.62 2.47
C ALA A 96 5.35 -9.01 2.95
N LEU A 97 4.13 -9.44 2.59
CA LEU A 97 3.63 -10.78 2.95
C LEU A 97 4.50 -11.88 2.34
N SER A 98 4.92 -11.70 1.09
CA SER A 98 5.85 -12.59 0.38
C SER A 98 7.30 -12.50 0.89
N GLY A 99 7.62 -11.50 1.72
CA GLY A 99 9.00 -11.17 2.11
C GLY A 99 9.81 -10.47 1.02
N VAL A 100 9.20 -10.15 -0.12
CA VAL A 100 9.90 -9.55 -1.28
C VAL A 100 9.59 -8.07 -1.39
N MET A 101 10.64 -7.26 -1.42
CA MET A 101 10.57 -5.81 -1.68
C MET A 101 10.92 -5.53 -3.15
N ALA A 102 10.59 -4.34 -3.60
CA ALA A 102 10.95 -3.91 -4.95
C ALA A 102 12.47 -3.93 -5.15
N THR A 103 12.93 -4.42 -6.29
CA THR A 103 14.36 -4.50 -6.59
C THR A 103 15.01 -3.12 -6.52
N GLY A 104 16.06 -2.99 -5.72
CA GLY A 104 16.77 -1.73 -5.53
C GLY A 104 16.14 -0.76 -4.53
N SER A 105 15.06 -1.15 -3.84
CA SER A 105 14.44 -0.32 -2.80
C SER A 105 13.92 -1.15 -1.63
N SER A 106 14.34 -0.80 -0.43
CA SER A 106 13.84 -1.38 0.81
C SER A 106 12.58 -0.68 1.35
N GLN A 107 12.10 0.37 0.68
CA GLN A 107 10.97 1.18 1.11
C GLN A 107 9.73 1.02 0.23
N ILE A 108 9.83 0.23 -0.85
CA ILE A 108 8.77 0.02 -1.82
C ILE A 108 8.39 -1.46 -1.81
N PHE A 109 7.13 -1.74 -1.50
CA PHE A 109 6.57 -3.08 -1.63
C PHE A 109 6.48 -3.45 -3.12
N ALA A 110 6.92 -4.65 -3.47
CA ALA A 110 6.97 -5.09 -4.86
C ALA A 110 5.57 -5.24 -5.47
N ASN A 111 5.49 -5.08 -6.79
CA ASN A 111 4.38 -5.64 -7.54
C ASN A 111 4.55 -7.17 -7.60
N GLU A 112 3.59 -7.89 -7.05
CA GLU A 112 3.61 -9.36 -6.98
C GLU A 112 3.02 -10.01 -8.25
N ASP A 113 2.38 -9.22 -9.12
CA ASP A 113 1.94 -9.72 -10.43
C ASP A 113 3.13 -9.79 -11.39
N ASN A 114 3.59 -11.01 -11.67
CA ASN A 114 4.70 -11.25 -12.59
C ASN A 114 4.42 -10.82 -14.04
N ALA A 115 3.17 -10.78 -14.46
CA ALA A 115 2.73 -10.29 -15.77
C ALA A 115 2.34 -8.80 -15.73
N GLY A 116 2.29 -8.21 -14.54
CA GLY A 116 1.85 -6.85 -14.30
C GLY A 116 2.84 -5.76 -14.68
N ALA A 117 2.50 -4.54 -14.27
CA ALA A 117 3.31 -3.34 -14.48
C ALA A 117 4.74 -3.51 -13.93
N LYS A 118 5.73 -3.00 -14.67
CA LYS A 118 7.15 -3.03 -14.29
C LYS A 118 7.61 -1.66 -13.83
N ASN A 119 8.67 -1.64 -13.01
CA ASN A 119 9.27 -0.45 -12.45
C ASN A 119 8.31 0.39 -11.60
N VAL A 120 7.34 -0.26 -10.97
CA VAL A 120 6.36 0.34 -10.06
C VAL A 120 6.08 -0.62 -8.90
N GLY A 121 5.85 -0.06 -7.73
CA GLY A 121 5.44 -0.77 -6.53
C GLY A 121 4.58 0.13 -5.65
N VAL A 122 4.42 -0.21 -4.39
CA VAL A 122 3.57 0.48 -3.43
C VAL A 122 4.40 1.04 -2.29
N VAL A 123 4.10 2.25 -1.86
CA VAL A 123 4.64 2.86 -0.64
C VAL A 123 3.51 3.18 0.32
N ILE A 124 3.80 3.09 1.61
CA ILE A 124 2.87 3.43 2.68
C ILE A 124 3.50 4.49 3.57
N PHE A 125 2.72 5.50 3.92
CA PHE A 125 3.13 6.60 4.79
C PHE A 125 2.24 6.65 6.03
N SER A 126 2.84 6.92 7.18
CA SER A 126 2.11 7.41 8.32
C SER A 126 1.75 8.87 8.08
N ILE A 127 0.47 9.18 8.21
CA ILE A 127 -0.08 10.55 8.14
C ILE A 127 -0.81 10.90 9.44
N GLN A 128 -0.52 10.17 10.51
CA GLN A 128 -1.12 10.39 11.82
C GLN A 128 -0.83 11.80 12.36
N ASP A 129 0.38 12.26 12.15
CA ASP A 129 0.76 13.67 12.37
C ASP A 129 1.05 14.32 11.01
N PRO A 130 0.20 15.24 10.54
CA PRO A 130 0.41 15.89 9.26
C PRO A 130 1.71 16.71 9.16
N ALA A 131 2.27 17.14 10.30
CA ALA A 131 3.54 17.86 10.33
C ALA A 131 4.76 16.91 10.24
N ASN A 132 4.59 15.63 10.56
CA ASN A 132 5.64 14.63 10.61
C ASN A 132 5.21 13.36 9.85
N THR A 133 4.90 13.48 8.58
CA THR A 133 4.59 12.35 7.71
C THR A 133 5.87 11.61 7.33
N PHE A 134 5.84 10.28 7.31
CA PHE A 134 7.00 9.47 6.98
C PHE A 134 6.61 8.14 6.32
N ASN A 135 7.48 7.59 5.48
CA ASN A 135 7.33 6.23 4.98
C ASN A 135 7.42 5.25 6.17
N VAL A 136 6.47 4.32 6.27
CA VAL A 136 6.42 3.33 7.36
C VAL A 136 7.65 2.42 7.41
N LEU A 137 8.43 2.38 6.32
CA LEU A 137 9.72 1.69 6.25
C LEU A 137 10.87 2.70 6.19
N SER A 138 11.92 2.42 6.94
CA SER A 138 13.19 3.15 6.85
C SER A 138 13.92 2.84 5.54
N ALA A 139 14.97 3.58 5.24
CA ALA A 139 15.84 3.30 4.10
C ALA A 139 16.49 1.91 4.14
N THR A 140 16.55 1.28 5.31
CA THR A 140 17.04 -0.09 5.50
C THR A 140 15.93 -1.15 5.44
N GLY A 141 14.66 -0.75 5.25
CA GLY A 141 13.51 -1.64 5.20
C GLY A 141 12.92 -2.02 6.56
N SER A 142 13.45 -1.48 7.64
CA SER A 142 12.88 -1.70 8.98
C SER A 142 11.63 -0.85 9.16
N SER A 143 10.60 -1.40 9.79
CA SER A 143 9.42 -0.63 10.16
C SER A 143 9.77 0.43 11.21
N ARG A 144 9.22 1.65 11.06
CA ARG A 144 9.45 2.77 11.96
C ARG A 144 8.17 3.41 12.50
N SER A 145 7.04 2.78 12.27
CA SER A 145 5.75 3.26 12.77
C SER A 145 5.58 2.89 14.23
N VAL A 146 6.19 3.70 15.10
CA VAL A 146 6.17 3.56 16.56
C VAL A 146 5.57 4.83 17.14
N TYR A 147 4.54 4.68 17.96
CA TYR A 147 3.77 5.80 18.49
C TYR A 147 3.70 5.74 20.01
N PRO A 148 4.10 6.81 20.71
CA PRO A 148 3.87 6.91 22.13
C PRO A 148 2.37 7.06 22.40
N VAL A 149 1.82 6.21 23.25
CA VAL A 149 0.38 6.19 23.57
C VAL A 149 0.16 5.86 25.03
N MET A 150 -0.70 6.63 25.70
CA MET A 150 -1.11 6.31 27.06
C MET A 150 -2.04 5.10 27.07
N SER A 151 -1.93 4.23 28.06
CA SER A 151 -2.78 3.04 28.20
C SER A 151 -4.27 3.37 28.10
N SER A 152 -4.69 4.50 28.66
CA SER A 152 -6.09 4.95 28.58
C SER A 152 -6.56 5.33 27.16
N ALA A 153 -5.64 5.63 26.26
CA ALA A 153 -5.93 6.05 24.88
C ALA A 153 -5.64 4.96 23.85
N LEU A 154 -5.10 3.81 24.27
CA LEU A 154 -4.75 2.72 23.36
C LEU A 154 -6.00 2.03 22.79
N ASN A 155 -6.96 1.70 23.67
CA ASN A 155 -8.22 1.10 23.25
C ASN A 155 -9.07 2.09 22.44
N ASN A 156 -9.63 1.59 21.34
CA ASN A 156 -10.38 2.37 20.35
C ASN A 156 -9.55 3.48 19.69
N SER A 157 -8.24 3.32 19.67
CA SER A 157 -7.35 4.23 18.96
C SER A 157 -7.43 3.99 17.44
N SER A 158 -7.13 5.06 16.69
CA SER A 158 -7.26 5.08 15.23
C SER A 158 -6.00 5.73 14.64
N TRP A 159 -5.38 5.04 13.70
CA TRP A 159 -4.08 5.41 13.13
C TRP A 159 -4.20 5.56 11.63
N LYS A 160 -3.82 6.72 11.12
CA LYS A 160 -4.03 7.10 9.72
C LYS A 160 -2.79 6.87 8.88
N PHE A 161 -3.01 6.26 7.74
CA PHE A 161 -1.99 5.97 6.74
C PHE A 161 -2.46 6.40 5.36
N SER A 162 -1.49 6.61 4.48
CA SER A 162 -1.73 6.85 3.06
C SER A 162 -0.85 5.92 2.25
N THR A 163 -1.39 5.35 1.19
CA THR A 163 -0.65 4.48 0.27
C THR A 163 -0.78 4.98 -1.15
N ARG A 164 0.27 4.83 -1.94
CA ARG A 164 0.29 5.22 -3.35
C ARG A 164 1.21 4.32 -4.17
N MET A 165 0.99 4.35 -5.47
CA MET A 165 1.94 3.77 -6.41
C MET A 165 3.22 4.60 -6.45
N GLN A 166 4.35 3.93 -6.57
CA GLN A 166 5.67 4.55 -6.56
C GLN A 166 6.53 3.96 -7.66
N LYS A 167 7.09 4.82 -8.50
CA LYS A 167 8.17 4.46 -9.43
C LYS A 167 9.38 3.99 -8.65
N ILE A 168 9.99 2.87 -9.06
CA ILE A 168 11.12 2.26 -8.33
C ILE A 168 12.43 2.93 -8.75
N ASP A 169 12.79 2.81 -10.02
CA ASP A 169 13.99 3.42 -10.59
C ASP A 169 13.59 4.65 -11.42
N PRO A 170 14.02 5.87 -11.05
CA PRO A 170 13.69 7.08 -11.78
C PRO A 170 14.23 7.09 -13.22
N ALA A 171 15.26 6.32 -13.52
CA ALA A 171 15.85 6.26 -14.87
C ALA A 171 15.06 5.37 -15.85
N LEU A 172 14.22 4.46 -15.35
CA LEU A 172 13.46 3.53 -16.15
C LEU A 172 12.00 3.98 -16.30
N ASN A 173 11.36 3.64 -17.41
CA ASN A 173 9.94 3.91 -17.58
C ASN A 173 9.09 2.87 -16.84
N VAL A 174 7.93 3.31 -16.33
CA VAL A 174 6.89 2.43 -15.84
C VAL A 174 6.17 1.83 -17.05
N THR A 175 5.85 0.54 -17.00
CA THR A 175 5.02 -0.11 -18.03
C THR A 175 3.59 -0.22 -17.55
N SER A 176 2.64 -0.32 -18.49
CA SER A 176 1.24 -0.60 -18.16
C SER A 176 1.07 -2.04 -17.68
N GLY A 177 0.06 -2.26 -16.86
CA GLY A 177 -0.31 -3.58 -16.34
C GLY A 177 -0.90 -3.47 -14.94
N PRO A 178 -1.46 -4.57 -14.40
CA PRO A 178 -1.94 -4.61 -13.03
C PRO A 178 -0.79 -4.48 -12.03
N LEU A 179 -1.13 -3.95 -10.85
CA LEU A 179 -0.24 -3.88 -9.71
C LEU A 179 -0.98 -4.48 -8.51
N ILE A 180 -0.39 -5.51 -7.91
CA ILE A 180 -0.89 -6.19 -6.72
C ILE A 180 0.26 -6.25 -5.71
N SER A 181 -0.01 -5.89 -4.46
CA SER A 181 0.97 -5.97 -3.39
C SER A 181 0.30 -6.36 -2.09
N HIS A 182 0.77 -7.42 -1.45
CA HIS A 182 0.26 -7.89 -0.17
C HIS A 182 1.19 -7.45 0.95
N VAL A 183 0.63 -6.69 1.88
CA VAL A 183 1.36 -6.15 3.02
C VAL A 183 0.80 -6.72 4.31
N LEU A 184 1.67 -7.34 5.11
CA LEU A 184 1.33 -7.80 6.45
C LEU A 184 1.57 -6.67 7.45
N VAL A 185 0.60 -6.48 8.35
CA VAL A 185 0.68 -5.53 9.45
C VAL A 185 0.70 -6.30 10.77
N ASP A 186 1.80 -6.16 11.51
CA ASP A 186 1.94 -6.69 12.87
C ASP A 186 1.76 -5.54 13.86
N ILE A 187 0.86 -5.70 14.84
CA ILE A 187 0.55 -4.66 15.84
C ILE A 187 0.83 -5.22 17.23
N TYR A 188 1.64 -4.50 17.98
CA TYR A 188 1.93 -4.81 19.38
C TYR A 188 2.28 -3.52 20.14
N TYR A 189 2.26 -3.59 21.46
CA TYR A 189 2.69 -2.49 22.33
C TYR A 189 3.65 -3.00 23.42
N GLU A 190 4.49 -2.12 23.92
CA GLU A 190 5.46 -2.37 24.99
C GLU A 190 5.61 -1.15 25.92
#